data_e8d12d42032a59f60cd7645727e9f402
#
_entry.id   e8d12d42032a59f60cd7645727e9f402
#
_cell.length_a   1.000
_cell.length_b   1.000
_cell.length_c   1.000
_cell.angle_alpha   90.00
_cell.angle_beta   90.00
_cell.angle_gamma   90.00
#
_symmetry.space_group_name_H-M   'P 1'
#
loop_
_entity.id
_entity.type
_entity.pdbx_description
1 polymer ?
#
loop_
_entity_poly.entity_id
_entity_poly.type
_entity_poly.pdbx_seq_one_letter_code
_entity_poly.pdbx_strand_id
1 'polypeptide(L)'
;VRDKKIMPLEKAIHKLTLESAKLFGIKNRGYIAPGAWADLLLFDPSTVGRGPTQRLHDLPAGASRLTTPAEGVHGVWVNGQKIADQHGFINGSPLAGQVIREYDA
;
A
#
# COMPACT_ATOMS: atom_id res chain seq x y z
N VAL A 1 12.28 3.23 11.08
CA VAL A 1 11.38 3.26 12.23
C VAL A 1 11.76 2.17 13.22
N ARG A 2 11.32 0.93 13.03
CA ARG A 2 11.53 -0.13 14.02
C ARG A 2 13.00 -0.54 14.16
N ASP A 3 13.64 -0.90 13.06
CA ASP A 3 14.98 -1.52 13.10
C ASP A 3 16.10 -0.48 13.22
N LYS A 4 16.07 0.54 12.37
CA LYS A 4 17.12 1.56 12.33
C LYS A 4 16.83 2.80 13.18
N LYS A 5 15.59 2.99 13.61
CA LYS A 5 15.15 4.07 14.52
C LYS A 5 15.56 5.48 14.08
N ILE A 6 15.58 5.73 12.77
CA ILE A 6 15.98 7.04 12.22
C ILE A 6 14.88 8.09 12.29
N MET A 7 13.64 7.68 12.49
CA MET A 7 12.50 8.60 12.67
C MET A 7 11.33 7.89 13.37
N PRO A 8 10.43 8.64 14.02
CA PRO A 8 9.21 8.06 14.59
C PRO A 8 8.25 7.59 13.50
N LEU A 9 7.34 6.66 13.87
CA LEU A 9 6.38 6.04 12.95
C LEU A 9 5.51 7.08 12.25
N GLU A 10 4.98 8.04 12.99
CA GLU A 10 4.09 9.07 12.46
C GLU A 10 4.76 9.88 11.35
N LYS A 11 6.02 10.22 11.53
CA LYS A 11 6.81 10.95 10.52
C LYS A 11 7.07 10.09 9.29
N ALA A 12 7.35 8.82 9.47
CA ALA A 12 7.56 7.88 8.35
C ALA A 12 6.28 7.74 7.53
N ILE A 13 5.13 7.54 8.16
CA ILE A 13 3.84 7.45 7.50
C ILE A 13 3.51 8.76 6.76
N HIS A 14 3.68 9.91 7.41
CA HIS A 14 3.45 11.21 6.77
C HIS A 14 4.28 11.40 5.50
N LYS A 15 5.55 11.02 5.54
CA LYS A 15 6.44 11.09 4.36
C LYS A 15 5.98 10.19 3.22
N LEU A 16 5.51 8.99 3.53
CA LEU A 16 5.06 8.01 2.53
C LEU A 16 3.67 8.32 1.98
N THR A 17 2.91 9.18 2.61
CA THR A 17 1.52 9.45 2.26
C THR A 17 1.29 10.93 1.89
N LEU A 18 0.90 11.77 2.84
CA LEU A 18 0.49 13.15 2.55
C LEU A 18 1.63 14.01 2.00
N GLU A 19 2.83 13.89 2.54
CA GLU A 19 3.97 14.67 2.06
C GLU A 19 4.27 14.35 0.58
N SER A 20 4.27 13.07 0.24
CA SER A 20 4.45 12.62 -1.14
C SER A 20 3.29 13.06 -2.04
N ALA A 21 2.06 12.93 -1.57
CA ALA A 21 0.89 13.37 -2.34
C ALA A 21 0.93 14.86 -2.65
N LYS A 22 1.31 15.69 -1.68
CA LYS A 22 1.48 17.15 -1.90
C LYS A 22 2.59 17.48 -2.88
N LEU A 23 3.72 16.76 -2.78
CA LEU A 23 4.85 16.98 -3.68
C LEU A 23 4.49 16.72 -5.14
N PHE A 24 3.68 15.70 -5.41
CA PHE A 24 3.22 15.36 -6.76
C PHE A 24 1.89 15.99 -7.16
N GLY A 25 1.29 16.83 -6.31
CA GLY A 25 0.02 17.51 -6.62
C GLY A 25 -1.19 16.58 -6.64
N ILE A 26 -1.16 15.46 -5.91
CA ILE A 26 -2.27 14.52 -5.83
C ILE A 26 -3.29 15.04 -4.82
N LYS A 27 -4.55 15.21 -5.27
CA LYS A 27 -5.64 15.77 -4.45
C LYS A 27 -6.39 14.70 -3.68
N ASN A 28 -6.80 15.04 -2.46
CA ASN A 28 -7.73 14.24 -1.63
C ASN A 28 -7.24 12.83 -1.33
N ARG A 29 -5.93 12.62 -1.31
CA ARG A 29 -5.29 11.34 -0.98
C ARG A 29 -4.11 11.55 -0.02
N GLY A 30 -3.75 10.51 0.70
CA GLY A 30 -2.61 10.52 1.60
C GLY A 30 -2.92 10.99 3.02
N TYR A 31 -4.19 11.20 3.35
CA TYR A 31 -4.65 11.56 4.70
C TYR A 31 -6.05 11.01 4.96
N ILE A 32 -6.41 10.91 6.23
CA ILE A 32 -7.72 10.42 6.67
C ILE A 32 -8.55 11.62 7.12
N ALA A 33 -9.55 11.96 6.32
CA ALA A 33 -10.50 13.02 6.65
C ALA A 33 -11.76 12.88 5.79
N PRO A 34 -12.90 13.45 6.22
CA PRO A 34 -14.09 13.53 5.37
C PRO A 34 -13.77 14.21 4.03
N GLY A 35 -14.25 13.64 2.94
CA GLY A 35 -13.98 14.12 1.58
C GLY A 35 -12.72 13.56 0.93
N ALA A 36 -11.83 12.93 1.67
CA ALA A 36 -10.68 12.22 1.12
C ALA A 36 -11.05 10.82 0.62
N TRP A 37 -10.33 10.32 -0.37
CA TRP A 37 -10.50 8.95 -0.85
C TRP A 37 -10.13 7.95 0.24
N ALA A 38 -10.93 6.89 0.37
CA ALA A 38 -10.71 5.85 1.37
C ALA A 38 -9.74 4.79 0.85
N ASP A 39 -8.50 5.20 0.62
CA ASP A 39 -7.37 4.32 0.30
C ASP A 39 -6.61 4.10 1.61
N LEU A 40 -6.84 2.94 2.25
CA LEU A 40 -6.41 2.69 3.63
C LEU A 40 -5.55 1.45 3.72
N LEU A 41 -4.62 1.48 4.65
CA LEU A 41 -3.77 0.35 5.00
C LEU A 41 -3.88 0.07 6.50
N LEU A 42 -4.20 -1.16 6.86
CA LEU A 42 -4.16 -1.65 8.24
C LEU A 42 -2.95 -2.57 8.41
N PHE A 43 -2.05 -2.22 9.31
CA PHE A 43 -0.83 -2.99 9.54
C PHE A 43 -0.44 -3.01 11.02
N ASP A 44 0.35 -4.02 11.39
CA ASP A 44 0.95 -4.11 12.71
C ASP A 44 2.36 -3.50 12.69
N PRO A 45 2.60 -2.38 13.40
CA PRO A 45 3.91 -1.75 13.41
C PRO A 45 5.04 -2.63 13.94
N SER A 46 4.72 -3.64 14.73
CA SER A 46 5.72 -4.55 15.33
C SER A 46 6.17 -5.65 14.37
N THR A 47 5.34 -5.99 13.38
CA THR A 47 5.60 -7.11 12.47
C THR A 47 5.68 -6.72 11.00
N VAL A 48 5.18 -5.55 10.61
CA VAL A 48 5.16 -5.12 9.22
C VAL A 48 6.56 -5.13 8.61
N GLY A 49 6.68 -5.75 7.44
CA GLY A 49 7.94 -5.87 6.74
C GLY A 49 7.81 -6.70 5.48
N ARG A 50 8.94 -7.04 4.92
CA ARG A 50 9.01 -7.94 3.76
C ARG A 50 9.18 -9.39 4.23
N GLY A 51 8.48 -10.30 3.57
CA GLY A 51 8.73 -11.72 3.71
C GLY A 51 9.95 -12.18 2.89
N PRO A 52 10.19 -13.50 2.83
CA PRO A 52 11.28 -14.04 2.04
C PRO A 52 11.04 -13.85 0.54
N THR A 53 12.09 -13.50 -0.20
CA THR A 53 12.02 -13.42 -1.65
C THR A 53 11.92 -14.82 -2.24
N GLN A 54 10.97 -15.02 -3.15
CA GLN A 54 10.69 -16.31 -3.78
C GLN A 54 10.73 -16.17 -5.29
N ARG A 55 11.14 -17.26 -5.96
CA ARG A 55 11.03 -17.37 -7.42
C ARG A 55 9.75 -18.13 -7.76
N LEU A 56 8.89 -17.50 -8.55
CA LEU A 56 7.65 -18.07 -9.05
C LEU A 56 7.74 -18.28 -10.55
N HIS A 57 7.00 -19.29 -11.07
CA HIS A 57 6.92 -19.63 -12.50
C HIS A 57 5.49 -19.44 -13.00
N ASP A 58 4.89 -18.29 -12.72
CA ASP A 58 3.50 -17.98 -13.00
C ASP A 58 3.28 -17.03 -14.18
N LEU A 59 4.34 -16.82 -14.96
CA LEU A 59 4.28 -16.05 -16.22
C LEU A 59 4.03 -16.95 -17.41
N PRO A 60 3.65 -16.40 -18.59
CA PRO A 60 3.47 -17.18 -19.80
C PRO A 60 4.69 -18.06 -20.13
N ALA A 61 4.44 -19.27 -20.63
CA ALA A 61 5.45 -20.28 -20.95
C ALA A 61 6.29 -20.73 -19.74
N GLY A 62 5.76 -20.59 -18.52
CA GLY A 62 6.48 -20.96 -17.30
C GLY A 62 7.66 -20.04 -16.95
N ALA A 63 7.72 -18.86 -17.53
CA ALA A 63 8.77 -17.88 -17.23
C ALA A 63 8.76 -17.52 -15.74
N SER A 64 9.95 -17.31 -15.17
CA SER A 64 10.10 -17.04 -13.75
C SER A 64 10.10 -15.54 -13.44
N ARG A 65 9.69 -15.22 -12.23
CA ARG A 65 9.86 -13.90 -11.61
C ARG A 65 10.19 -14.03 -10.13
N LEU A 66 10.82 -13.01 -9.59
CA LEU A 66 11.02 -12.89 -8.15
C LEU A 66 9.84 -12.14 -7.54
N THR A 67 9.39 -12.60 -6.39
CA THR A 67 8.35 -11.93 -5.61
C THR A 67 8.73 -11.91 -4.13
N THR A 68 8.35 -10.83 -3.46
CA THR A 68 8.56 -10.68 -2.02
C THR A 68 7.23 -10.32 -1.38
N PRO A 69 6.59 -11.26 -0.65
CA PRO A 69 5.32 -10.98 -0.01
C PRO A 69 5.47 -9.98 1.13
N ALA A 70 4.39 -9.30 1.48
CA ALA A 70 4.32 -8.47 2.66
C ALA A 70 3.99 -9.30 3.90
N GLU A 71 4.57 -8.92 5.02
CA GLU A 71 4.23 -9.43 6.35
C GLU A 71 3.66 -8.31 7.21
N GLY A 72 2.80 -8.65 8.17
CA GLY A 72 2.23 -7.68 9.11
C GLY A 72 1.19 -6.72 8.51
N VAL A 73 0.72 -6.96 7.30
CA VAL A 73 -0.38 -6.23 6.66
C VAL A 73 -1.67 -6.99 6.87
N HIS A 74 -2.68 -6.35 7.48
CA HIS A 74 -3.95 -6.98 7.84
C HIS A 74 -5.10 -6.55 6.95
N GLY A 75 -4.98 -5.47 6.23
CA GLY A 75 -6.01 -5.03 5.30
C GLY A 75 -5.55 -3.89 4.41
N VAL A 76 -6.04 -3.91 3.18
CA VAL A 76 -5.84 -2.83 2.20
C VAL A 76 -7.18 -2.50 1.58
N TRP A 77 -7.55 -1.23 1.58
CA TRP A 77 -8.76 -0.71 0.95
C TRP A 77 -8.39 0.29 -0.14
N VAL A 78 -9.02 0.17 -1.26
CA VAL A 78 -8.93 1.12 -2.36
C VAL A 78 -10.32 1.68 -2.61
N ASN A 79 -10.47 2.98 -2.51
CA ASN A 79 -11.77 3.67 -2.66
C ASN A 79 -12.88 3.02 -1.80
N GLY A 80 -12.55 2.69 -0.54
CA GLY A 80 -13.46 2.07 0.41
C GLY A 80 -13.72 0.59 0.21
N GLN A 81 -13.15 -0.04 -0.83
CA GLN A 81 -13.30 -1.47 -1.11
C GLN A 81 -12.10 -2.24 -0.58
N LYS A 82 -12.34 -3.23 0.27
CA LYS A 82 -11.27 -4.09 0.77
C LYS A 82 -10.78 -5.03 -0.32
N ILE A 83 -9.51 -4.91 -0.69
CA ILE A 83 -8.92 -5.69 -1.78
C ILE A 83 -7.92 -6.74 -1.31
N ALA A 84 -7.41 -6.61 -0.10
CA ALA A 84 -6.43 -7.55 0.47
C ALA A 84 -6.58 -7.65 1.98
N ASP A 85 -6.20 -8.78 2.52
CA ASP A 85 -6.11 -9.07 3.95
C ASP A 85 -4.74 -9.66 4.30
N GLN A 86 -4.60 -10.28 5.50
CA GLN A 86 -3.34 -10.89 5.92
C GLN A 86 -2.93 -12.10 5.06
N HIS A 87 -3.81 -12.64 4.25
CA HIS A 87 -3.55 -13.78 3.36
C HIS A 87 -3.27 -13.39 1.91
N GLY A 88 -3.33 -12.10 1.58
CA GLY A 88 -3.11 -11.57 0.24
C GLY A 88 -4.37 -10.99 -0.39
N PHE A 89 -4.45 -10.99 -1.71
CA PHE A 89 -5.59 -10.43 -2.42
C PHE A 89 -6.86 -11.23 -2.17
N ILE A 90 -7.97 -10.52 -1.98
CA ILE A 90 -9.30 -11.11 -1.81
C ILE A 90 -9.83 -11.49 -3.20
N ASN A 91 -10.14 -12.79 -3.40
CA ASN A 91 -10.74 -13.27 -4.64
C ASN A 91 -12.10 -12.64 -4.88
N GLY A 92 -12.34 -12.20 -6.12
CA GLY A 92 -13.60 -11.56 -6.50
C GLY A 92 -13.77 -10.13 -6.01
N SER A 93 -12.74 -9.53 -5.40
CA SER A 93 -12.80 -8.11 -5.03
C SER A 93 -12.88 -7.23 -6.28
N PRO A 94 -13.64 -6.12 -6.23
CA PRO A 94 -13.76 -5.23 -7.38
C PRO A 94 -12.44 -4.53 -7.67
N LEU A 95 -12.22 -4.17 -8.95
CA LEU A 95 -11.12 -3.32 -9.36
C LEU A 95 -11.49 -1.87 -9.08
N ALA A 96 -11.27 -1.42 -7.85
CA ALA A 96 -11.77 -0.15 -7.33
C ALA A 96 -10.82 1.04 -7.60
N GLY A 97 -9.63 0.78 -8.10
CA GLY A 97 -8.65 1.83 -8.39
C GLY A 97 -9.01 2.69 -9.60
N GLN A 98 -8.50 3.91 -9.61
CA GLN A 98 -8.68 4.86 -10.70
C GLN A 98 -7.32 5.41 -11.12
N VAL A 99 -7.15 5.65 -12.42
CA VAL A 99 -5.94 6.31 -12.93
C VAL A 99 -6.05 7.81 -12.63
N ILE A 100 -5.09 8.35 -11.90
CA ILE A 100 -5.00 9.77 -11.62
C ILE A 100 -4.44 10.48 -12.86
N ARG A 101 -5.20 11.46 -13.38
CA ARG A 101 -4.85 12.19 -14.60
C ARG A 101 -4.69 13.69 -14.38
N GLU A 102 -5.10 14.18 -13.23
CA GLU A 102 -5.07 15.61 -12.89
C GLU A 102 -4.25 15.82 -11.62
N TYR A 103 -3.38 16.80 -11.68
CA TYR A 103 -2.48 17.14 -10.58
C TYR A 103 -2.52 18.64 -10.35
N ASP A 104 -2.33 19.06 -9.10
CA ASP A 104 -2.10 20.46 -8.79
C ASP A 104 -0.72 20.90 -9.29
N ALA A 105 -0.67 22.10 -9.83
CA ALA A 105 0.59 22.69 -10.27
C ALA A 105 1.49 23.11 -9.10
#